data_0bf93f5da53876e5908d4eef8cbaaf9b
#
_entry.id   0bf93f5da53876e5908d4eef8cbaaf9b
#
_cell.length_a   1.000
_cell.length_b   1.000
_cell.length_c   1.000
_cell.angle_alpha   90.00
_cell.angle_beta   90.00
_cell.angle_gamma   90.00
#
_symmetry.space_group_name_H-M   'P 1'
#
loop_
_entity.id
_entity.type
_entity.pdbx_description
1 polymer ?
#
loop_
_entity_poly.entity_id
_entity_poly.type
_entity_poly.pdbx_seq_one_letter_code
_entity_poly.pdbx_strand_id
1 'polypeptide(L)'
;VIASVDDNGFGEGTVTESNELNNIDEAPYELLLPAIITEALDVELCDSGQPVFLDITQQEIDVIENQSNVEVAYYLTLEDAEASTNAILNPSDFEITESLQTIFYSVFSISDPTCAVTSSFQVSVVEPPIPVGIQDVTSCDFENANSVAFNFSAIQMQIENDNPNAIVSFYTSLEDAEQEENAIGLNPTFQTETLPRTVYVNISNPSFENCSVIETFRVTTENCDIDVPTGFSPNGDQTNDTFTIAGLYNFYENYELRIYNRWGTLVYKGNKNTADWDGFSNQPSIGK
;
A
#
# COMPACT_ATOMS: atom_id res chain seq x y z
N VAL A 1 -10.73 39.92 -40.99
CA VAL A 1 -10.86 41.32 -40.58
C VAL A 1 -11.08 42.16 -41.81
N ILE A 2 -12.10 42.99 -41.81
CA ILE A 2 -12.37 43.98 -42.81
C ILE A 2 -11.86 45.32 -42.31
N ALA A 3 -10.88 45.90 -42.98
CA ALA A 3 -10.42 47.26 -42.69
C ALA A 3 -11.06 48.18 -43.73
N SER A 4 -11.81 49.16 -43.25
CA SER A 4 -12.39 50.22 -44.10
C SER A 4 -11.63 51.48 -43.84
N VAL A 5 -11.13 52.10 -44.89
CA VAL A 5 -10.44 53.38 -44.83
C VAL A 5 -11.38 54.41 -45.44
N ASP A 6 -11.62 55.49 -44.66
CA ASP A 6 -12.48 56.58 -45.06
C ASP A 6 -13.95 56.19 -45.39
N ASP A 7 -14.48 55.22 -44.63
CA ASP A 7 -15.82 54.75 -44.76
C ASP A 7 -16.70 55.18 -43.57
N ASN A 8 -17.93 55.60 -43.84
CA ASN A 8 -18.92 56.00 -42.79
C ASN A 8 -19.60 54.81 -42.14
N GLY A 9 -19.14 53.55 -42.35
CA GLY A 9 -19.72 52.30 -41.85
C GLY A 9 -20.83 51.73 -42.76
N PHE A 10 -21.09 52.32 -43.90
CA PHE A 10 -22.07 51.86 -44.87
C PHE A 10 -21.44 51.59 -46.24
N GLY A 11 -20.12 51.63 -46.37
CA GLY A 11 -19.37 51.41 -47.60
C GLY A 11 -19.25 52.63 -48.48
N GLU A 12 -19.51 53.82 -47.90
CA GLU A 12 -19.35 55.13 -48.60
C GLU A 12 -18.31 55.94 -47.86
N GLY A 13 -17.28 56.39 -48.56
CA GLY A 13 -16.22 57.25 -48.05
C GLY A 13 -16.71 58.66 -47.68
N THR A 14 -16.03 59.32 -46.76
CA THR A 14 -16.26 60.70 -46.35
C THR A 14 -15.48 61.69 -47.23
N VAL A 15 -14.50 61.23 -47.99
CA VAL A 15 -13.72 61.96 -48.98
C VAL A 15 -14.20 61.58 -50.39
N THR A 16 -14.45 62.59 -51.23
CA THR A 16 -14.88 62.34 -52.63
C THR A 16 -13.72 61.78 -53.42
N GLU A 17 -13.83 60.49 -53.79
CA GLU A 17 -12.87 59.77 -54.59
C GLU A 17 -13.38 59.47 -56.00
N SER A 18 -12.47 59.08 -56.88
CA SER A 18 -12.83 58.68 -58.24
C SER A 18 -13.32 57.24 -58.32
N ASN A 19 -13.11 56.43 -57.25
CA ASN A 19 -13.55 55.03 -57.16
C ASN A 19 -13.81 54.64 -55.70
N GLU A 20 -15.03 54.67 -55.28
CA GLU A 20 -15.50 54.34 -53.93
C GLU A 20 -15.43 52.83 -53.62
N LEU A 21 -15.16 51.98 -54.61
CA LEU A 21 -15.11 50.52 -54.42
C LEU A 21 -13.75 50.01 -53.95
N ASN A 22 -12.73 50.86 -53.87
CA ASN A 22 -11.38 50.48 -53.44
C ASN A 22 -11.07 50.81 -51.95
N ASN A 23 -12.06 51.31 -51.23
CA ASN A 23 -11.94 51.69 -49.85
C ASN A 23 -12.03 50.53 -48.85
N ILE A 24 -12.30 49.32 -49.38
CA ILE A 24 -12.38 48.08 -48.57
C ILE A 24 -11.27 47.17 -49.03
N ASP A 25 -10.39 46.82 -48.11
CA ASP A 25 -9.41 45.77 -48.32
C ASP A 25 -9.74 44.58 -47.36
N GLU A 26 -10.02 43.44 -47.96
CA GLU A 26 -10.23 42.19 -47.21
C GLU A 26 -8.95 41.38 -47.22
N ALA A 27 -8.28 41.38 -46.08
CA ALA A 27 -7.18 40.46 -45.84
C ALA A 27 -7.69 39.30 -45.00
N PRO A 28 -7.53 38.06 -45.46
CA PRO A 28 -7.84 36.91 -44.62
C PRO A 28 -6.80 36.84 -43.49
N TYR A 29 -7.22 37.20 -42.30
CA TYR A 29 -6.43 36.95 -41.08
C TYR A 29 -6.95 35.64 -40.49
N GLU A 30 -6.08 34.66 -40.41
CA GLU A 30 -6.34 33.50 -39.58
C GLU A 30 -6.15 33.96 -38.12
N LEU A 31 -7.24 33.96 -37.37
CA LEU A 31 -7.17 34.19 -35.92
C LEU A 31 -6.59 32.94 -35.28
N LEU A 32 -5.32 32.96 -34.96
CA LEU A 32 -4.70 31.92 -34.19
C LEU A 32 -5.28 31.99 -32.77
N LEU A 33 -6.08 30.98 -32.41
CA LEU A 33 -6.55 30.83 -31.04
C LEU A 33 -5.37 30.36 -30.18
N PRO A 34 -5.21 30.89 -28.96
CA PRO A 34 -4.21 30.38 -28.04
C PRO A 34 -4.51 28.90 -27.72
N ALA A 35 -3.48 28.14 -27.44
CA ALA A 35 -3.65 26.79 -26.92
C ALA A 35 -4.50 26.81 -25.65
N ILE A 36 -5.34 25.81 -25.48
CA ILE A 36 -6.14 25.61 -24.27
C ILE A 36 -5.40 24.58 -23.43
N ILE A 37 -5.25 24.83 -22.13
CA ILE A 37 -4.67 23.88 -21.20
C ILE A 37 -5.78 23.29 -20.34
N THR A 38 -5.82 21.97 -20.24
CA THR A 38 -6.44 21.24 -19.15
C THR A 38 -5.34 20.96 -18.11
N GLU A 39 -5.62 21.11 -16.83
CA GLU A 39 -4.63 20.89 -15.79
C GLU A 39 -4.22 19.41 -15.78
N ALA A 40 -2.91 19.16 -15.83
CA ALA A 40 -2.36 17.83 -15.63
C ALA A 40 -2.60 17.36 -14.20
N LEU A 41 -2.82 16.06 -14.03
CA LEU A 41 -2.97 15.46 -12.70
C LEU A 41 -1.60 15.32 -12.02
N ASP A 42 -1.59 15.48 -10.70
CA ASP A 42 -0.42 15.15 -9.90
C ASP A 42 -0.11 13.65 -9.98
N VAL A 43 1.17 13.31 -9.93
CA VAL A 43 1.66 11.93 -10.08
C VAL A 43 2.29 11.49 -8.76
N GLU A 44 1.90 10.32 -8.27
CA GLU A 44 2.53 9.67 -7.14
C GLU A 44 3.30 8.43 -7.61
N LEU A 45 4.53 8.27 -7.13
CA LEU A 45 5.42 7.17 -7.46
C LEU A 45 5.92 6.50 -6.19
N CYS A 46 6.12 5.19 -6.23
CA CYS A 46 6.73 4.46 -5.13
C CYS A 46 8.25 4.45 -5.28
N ASP A 47 8.96 4.75 -4.19
CA ASP A 47 10.42 4.64 -4.15
C ASP A 47 10.82 3.14 -4.12
N SER A 48 11.44 2.68 -5.18
CA SER A 48 11.95 1.31 -5.28
C SER A 48 13.37 1.13 -4.71
N GLY A 49 13.95 2.20 -4.14
CA GLY A 49 15.35 2.24 -3.71
C GLY A 49 16.35 2.31 -4.88
N GLN A 50 15.89 2.55 -6.11
CA GLN A 50 16.65 2.82 -7.32
C GLN A 50 16.27 4.22 -7.83
N PRO A 51 17.07 4.83 -8.72
CA PRO A 51 16.67 6.06 -9.36
C PRO A 51 15.28 5.92 -9.99
N VAL A 52 14.39 6.86 -9.67
CA VAL A 52 13.00 6.86 -10.14
C VAL A 52 12.93 7.63 -11.44
N PHE A 53 12.45 6.97 -12.50
CA PHE A 53 12.23 7.59 -13.80
C PHE A 53 10.73 7.65 -14.11
N LEU A 54 10.30 8.74 -14.72
CA LEU A 54 8.92 8.98 -15.12
C LEU A 54 8.86 9.42 -16.58
N ASP A 55 7.97 8.80 -17.35
CA ASP A 55 7.56 9.33 -18.65
C ASP A 55 6.50 10.42 -18.44
N ILE A 56 6.97 11.69 -18.36
CA ILE A 56 6.08 12.81 -18.14
C ILE A 56 5.23 13.17 -19.38
N THR A 57 5.55 12.61 -20.56
CA THR A 57 4.75 12.80 -21.77
C THR A 57 3.39 12.12 -21.71
N GLN A 58 3.19 11.19 -20.77
CA GLN A 58 1.87 10.57 -20.55
C GLN A 58 0.80 11.59 -20.16
N GLN A 59 1.18 12.73 -19.61
CA GLN A 59 0.27 13.83 -19.27
C GLN A 59 -0.22 14.60 -20.50
N GLU A 60 0.44 14.49 -21.66
CA GLU A 60 0.10 15.24 -22.88
C GLU A 60 -1.34 15.00 -23.33
N ILE A 61 -1.82 13.77 -23.25
CA ILE A 61 -3.17 13.39 -23.68
C ILE A 61 -4.22 14.20 -22.93
N ASP A 62 -4.04 14.35 -21.62
CA ASP A 62 -4.96 15.09 -20.76
C ASP A 62 -4.80 16.61 -20.92
N VAL A 63 -3.56 17.07 -21.08
CA VAL A 63 -3.23 18.49 -21.19
C VAL A 63 -3.73 19.14 -22.47
N ILE A 64 -3.56 18.46 -23.62
CA ILE A 64 -3.94 19.00 -24.93
C ILE A 64 -5.34 18.57 -25.38
N GLU A 65 -5.94 17.57 -24.72
CA GLU A 65 -7.23 16.98 -25.10
C GLU A 65 -7.29 16.57 -26.60
N ASN A 66 -8.19 17.23 -27.37
CA ASN A 66 -8.37 16.98 -28.80
C ASN A 66 -7.79 18.09 -29.67
N GLN A 67 -6.88 18.92 -29.17
CA GLN A 67 -6.27 19.98 -29.93
C GLN A 67 -5.30 19.41 -30.97
N SER A 68 -5.34 19.93 -32.17
CA SER A 68 -4.37 19.65 -33.22
C SER A 68 -3.46 20.86 -33.44
N ASN A 69 -2.25 20.63 -33.94
CA ASN A 69 -1.25 21.67 -34.17
C ASN A 69 -0.73 22.39 -32.88
N VAL A 70 -0.72 21.68 -31.75
CA VAL A 70 -0.09 22.12 -30.52
C VAL A 70 1.05 21.19 -30.14
N GLU A 71 2.03 21.71 -29.43
CA GLU A 71 3.13 20.95 -28.81
C GLU A 71 3.20 21.26 -27.34
N VAL A 72 3.72 20.32 -26.56
CA VAL A 72 4.00 20.47 -25.12
C VAL A 72 5.49 20.43 -24.90
N ALA A 73 6.00 21.35 -24.08
CA ALA A 73 7.37 21.33 -23.60
C ALA A 73 7.38 21.40 -22.07
N TYR A 74 8.33 20.70 -21.45
CA TYR A 74 8.43 20.54 -20.00
C TYR A 74 9.66 21.24 -19.44
N TYR A 75 9.56 21.77 -18.20
CA TYR A 75 10.58 22.58 -17.58
C TYR A 75 10.65 22.33 -16.08
N LEU A 76 11.79 22.71 -15.47
CA LEU A 76 11.98 22.61 -14.03
C LEU A 76 11.59 23.89 -13.26
N THR A 77 11.44 25.00 -13.96
CA THR A 77 11.06 26.29 -13.35
C THR A 77 9.97 27.00 -14.16
N LEU A 78 9.15 27.77 -13.48
CA LEU A 78 8.14 28.61 -14.15
C LEU A 78 8.78 29.63 -15.09
N GLU A 79 9.91 30.22 -14.68
CA GLU A 79 10.64 31.22 -15.49
C GLU A 79 11.09 30.63 -16.83
N ASP A 80 11.62 29.39 -16.82
CA ASP A 80 12.01 28.70 -18.04
C ASP A 80 10.80 28.36 -18.93
N ALA A 81 9.68 27.96 -18.32
CA ALA A 81 8.44 27.65 -19.03
C ALA A 81 7.86 28.92 -19.71
N GLU A 82 7.84 30.06 -19.02
CA GLU A 82 7.38 31.35 -19.56
C GLU A 82 8.32 31.88 -20.63
N ALA A 83 9.63 31.67 -20.47
CA ALA A 83 10.64 32.12 -21.42
C ALA A 83 10.86 31.10 -22.58
N SER A 84 10.26 29.93 -22.52
CA SER A 84 10.50 28.80 -23.45
C SER A 84 11.98 28.45 -23.61
N THR A 85 12.71 28.43 -22.46
CA THR A 85 14.14 28.14 -22.41
C THR A 85 14.41 26.95 -21.50
N ASN A 86 15.55 26.28 -21.70
CA ASN A 86 15.99 25.17 -20.86
C ASN A 86 14.95 24.03 -20.72
N ALA A 87 14.23 23.71 -21.80
CA ALA A 87 13.29 22.60 -21.79
C ALA A 87 13.96 21.27 -21.44
N ILE A 88 13.24 20.39 -20.74
CA ILE A 88 13.67 19.01 -20.42
C ILE A 88 13.87 18.26 -21.73
N LEU A 89 15.10 17.78 -21.95
CA LEU A 89 15.49 17.15 -23.22
C LEU A 89 14.95 15.74 -23.41
N ASN A 90 14.69 15.02 -22.31
CA ASN A 90 14.26 13.64 -22.34
C ASN A 90 13.02 13.42 -21.45
N PRO A 91 11.87 13.98 -21.83
CA PRO A 91 10.66 13.92 -21.01
C PRO A 91 10.05 12.51 -20.90
N SER A 92 10.33 11.64 -21.85
CA SER A 92 9.86 10.24 -21.79
C SER A 92 10.66 9.34 -20.83
N ASP A 93 11.76 9.83 -20.29
CA ASP A 93 12.63 9.10 -19.36
C ASP A 93 13.28 10.12 -18.41
N PHE A 94 12.43 10.83 -17.66
CA PHE A 94 12.86 11.92 -16.79
C PHE A 94 13.16 11.38 -15.39
N GLU A 95 14.38 11.64 -14.88
CA GLU A 95 14.79 11.24 -13.53
C GLU A 95 14.20 12.19 -12.48
N ILE A 96 13.46 11.62 -11.52
CA ILE A 96 12.94 12.34 -10.37
C ILE A 96 14.02 12.36 -9.28
N THR A 97 14.49 13.53 -8.90
CA THR A 97 15.60 13.70 -7.96
C THR A 97 15.19 14.17 -6.57
N GLU A 98 13.95 14.60 -6.41
CA GLU A 98 13.40 15.10 -5.15
C GLU A 98 12.13 14.33 -4.78
N SER A 99 11.87 14.15 -3.49
CA SER A 99 10.67 13.46 -3.01
C SER A 99 9.36 14.18 -3.35
N LEU A 100 9.43 15.49 -3.62
CA LEU A 100 8.35 16.31 -4.15
C LEU A 100 8.92 17.26 -5.19
N GLN A 101 8.61 17.04 -6.45
CA GLN A 101 9.13 17.82 -7.57
C GLN A 101 7.98 18.41 -8.37
N THR A 102 8.06 19.72 -8.64
CA THR A 102 7.13 20.41 -9.53
C THR A 102 7.67 20.39 -10.94
N ILE A 103 6.87 19.93 -11.88
CA ILE A 103 7.15 19.98 -13.32
C ILE A 103 6.25 21.06 -13.93
N PHE A 104 6.87 22.03 -14.57
CA PHE A 104 6.17 23.05 -15.35
C PHE A 104 6.07 22.60 -16.80
N TYR A 105 5.01 22.98 -17.46
CA TYR A 105 4.86 22.73 -18.88
C TYR A 105 4.26 23.93 -19.60
N SER A 106 4.57 24.03 -20.90
CA SER A 106 3.96 25.00 -21.77
C SER A 106 3.31 24.29 -22.96
N VAL A 107 2.12 24.73 -23.33
CA VAL A 107 1.42 24.30 -24.54
C VAL A 107 1.40 25.49 -25.50
N PHE A 108 1.86 25.27 -26.70
CA PHE A 108 1.95 26.30 -27.73
C PHE A 108 1.55 25.80 -29.09
N SER A 109 1.07 26.72 -29.93
CA SER A 109 0.77 26.39 -31.32
C SER A 109 2.05 26.21 -32.13
N ILE A 110 2.13 25.16 -32.94
CA ILE A 110 3.26 24.93 -33.86
C ILE A 110 3.44 26.10 -34.82
N SER A 111 2.33 26.78 -35.19
CA SER A 111 2.34 27.90 -36.11
C SER A 111 2.75 29.24 -35.46
N ASP A 112 2.58 29.35 -34.14
CA ASP A 112 3.00 30.55 -33.37
C ASP A 112 3.48 30.14 -31.96
N PRO A 113 4.75 29.72 -31.81
CA PRO A 113 5.29 29.31 -30.51
C PRO A 113 5.36 30.44 -29.47
N THR A 114 5.18 31.71 -29.89
CA THR A 114 5.23 32.86 -28.95
C THR A 114 3.96 32.99 -28.11
N CYS A 115 2.87 32.31 -28.51
CA CYS A 115 1.60 32.30 -27.81
C CYS A 115 1.47 30.99 -27.00
N ALA A 116 2.34 30.82 -25.99
CA ALA A 116 2.32 29.67 -25.11
C ALA A 116 1.45 29.93 -23.86
N VAL A 117 0.82 28.90 -23.35
CA VAL A 117 0.13 28.89 -22.04
C VAL A 117 0.85 27.91 -21.14
N THR A 118 1.12 28.31 -19.90
CA THR A 118 1.90 27.53 -18.94
C THR A 118 1.04 27.04 -17.77
N SER A 119 1.35 25.86 -17.27
CA SER A 119 0.82 25.30 -16.03
C SER A 119 1.86 24.39 -15.39
N SER A 120 1.48 23.64 -14.34
CA SER A 120 2.35 22.69 -13.66
C SER A 120 1.57 21.56 -13.03
N PHE A 121 2.27 20.47 -12.75
CA PHE A 121 1.81 19.38 -11.88
C PHE A 121 2.92 18.97 -10.93
N GLN A 122 2.56 18.27 -9.87
CA GLN A 122 3.51 17.76 -8.89
C GLN A 122 3.76 16.27 -9.10
N VAL A 123 5.01 15.88 -8.88
CA VAL A 123 5.41 14.48 -8.78
C VAL A 123 5.88 14.25 -7.36
N SER A 124 5.23 13.35 -6.64
CA SER A 124 5.62 12.92 -5.30
C SER A 124 6.16 11.50 -5.31
N VAL A 125 7.29 11.28 -4.63
CA VAL A 125 7.87 9.95 -4.43
C VAL A 125 7.59 9.53 -2.99
N VAL A 126 6.83 8.45 -2.84
CA VAL A 126 6.39 7.91 -1.55
C VAL A 126 7.28 6.74 -1.16
N GLU A 127 7.78 6.74 0.06
CA GLU A 127 8.55 5.62 0.60
C GLU A 127 7.66 4.39 0.80
N PRO A 128 8.12 3.19 0.40
CA PRO A 128 7.39 1.95 0.68
C PRO A 128 7.40 1.65 2.18
N PRO A 129 6.45 0.82 2.66
CA PRO A 129 6.50 0.30 4.02
C PRO A 129 7.82 -0.43 4.31
N ILE A 130 8.26 -0.39 5.58
CA ILE A 130 9.51 -1.01 6.01
C ILE A 130 9.28 -2.51 6.23
N PRO A 131 10.09 -3.40 5.60
CA PRO A 131 10.04 -4.84 5.90
C PRO A 131 10.38 -5.12 7.36
N VAL A 132 9.60 -5.98 8.03
CA VAL A 132 9.75 -6.25 9.47
C VAL A 132 10.40 -7.60 9.79
N GLY A 133 10.63 -8.45 8.78
CA GLY A 133 11.25 -9.76 8.95
C GLY A 133 10.39 -10.73 9.77
N ILE A 134 9.25 -11.12 9.23
CA ILE A 134 8.25 -11.95 9.89
C ILE A 134 8.82 -13.35 10.19
N GLN A 135 8.61 -13.82 11.42
CA GLN A 135 9.02 -15.16 11.83
C GLN A 135 7.97 -16.20 11.43
N ASP A 136 8.45 -17.43 11.16
CA ASP A 136 7.58 -18.57 10.90
C ASP A 136 6.64 -18.86 12.07
N VAL A 137 5.43 -19.32 11.78
CA VAL A 137 4.40 -19.62 12.78
C VAL A 137 4.18 -21.12 12.84
N THR A 138 4.34 -21.65 14.05
CA THR A 138 4.03 -23.06 14.33
C THR A 138 2.77 -23.13 15.18
N SER A 139 1.85 -24.00 14.80
CA SER A 139 0.63 -24.30 15.57
C SER A 139 0.56 -25.77 15.93
N CYS A 140 -0.16 -26.05 17.00
CA CYS A 140 -0.31 -27.42 17.49
C CYS A 140 -1.28 -28.24 16.64
N ASP A 141 -0.86 -29.42 16.20
CA ASP A 141 -1.75 -30.45 15.66
C ASP A 141 -2.15 -31.39 16.79
N PHE A 142 -3.35 -31.18 17.31
CA PHE A 142 -3.90 -32.02 18.37
C PHE A 142 -4.60 -33.24 17.78
N GLU A 143 -4.23 -34.39 18.23
CA GLU A 143 -4.89 -35.70 17.89
C GLU A 143 -4.90 -36.01 16.39
N ASN A 144 -3.89 -35.57 15.63
CA ASN A 144 -3.82 -35.68 14.17
C ASN A 144 -5.09 -35.13 13.49
N ALA A 145 -5.47 -33.91 13.84
CA ALA A 145 -6.58 -33.22 13.23
C ALA A 145 -6.37 -33.05 11.73
N ASN A 146 -7.44 -33.12 10.94
CA ASN A 146 -7.34 -32.91 9.50
C ASN A 146 -7.05 -31.44 9.13
N SER A 147 -7.19 -30.52 10.09
CA SER A 147 -6.97 -29.09 9.89
C SER A 147 -6.53 -28.38 11.16
N VAL A 148 -5.70 -27.36 11.01
CA VAL A 148 -5.15 -26.56 12.11
C VAL A 148 -5.43 -25.08 11.87
N ALA A 149 -5.86 -24.40 12.94
CA ALA A 149 -6.07 -22.96 12.96
C ALA A 149 -4.81 -22.23 13.34
N PHE A 150 -4.58 -21.08 12.70
CA PHE A 150 -3.49 -20.17 13.00
C PHE A 150 -4.04 -18.80 13.42
N ASN A 151 -3.24 -18.01 14.11
CA ASN A 151 -3.59 -16.65 14.50
C ASN A 151 -2.45 -15.70 14.10
N PHE A 152 -2.74 -14.76 13.21
CA PHE A 152 -1.77 -13.80 12.68
C PHE A 152 -1.86 -12.42 13.34
N SER A 153 -2.66 -12.25 14.38
CA SER A 153 -2.85 -10.95 15.05
C SER A 153 -1.54 -10.38 15.62
N ALA A 154 -0.65 -11.24 16.10
CA ALA A 154 0.66 -10.80 16.61
C ALA A 154 1.56 -10.28 15.47
N ILE A 155 1.50 -10.91 14.30
CA ILE A 155 2.22 -10.48 13.10
C ILE A 155 1.69 -9.13 12.64
N GLN A 156 0.36 -8.98 12.54
CA GLN A 156 -0.26 -7.71 12.16
C GLN A 156 0.18 -6.59 13.11
N MET A 157 0.10 -6.81 14.43
CA MET A 157 0.54 -5.82 15.43
C MET A 157 2.03 -5.47 15.31
N GLN A 158 2.90 -6.45 15.00
CA GLN A 158 4.32 -6.20 14.75
C GLN A 158 4.51 -5.28 13.55
N ILE A 159 3.84 -5.57 12.43
CA ILE A 159 3.91 -4.77 11.20
C ILE A 159 3.40 -3.35 11.45
N GLU A 160 2.24 -3.20 12.10
CA GLU A 160 1.61 -1.90 12.38
C GLU A 160 2.44 -1.04 13.34
N ASN A 161 3.24 -1.63 14.23
CA ASN A 161 4.16 -0.90 15.09
C ASN A 161 5.30 -0.24 14.31
N ASP A 162 5.84 -0.94 13.32
CA ASP A 162 6.94 -0.45 12.49
C ASP A 162 6.43 0.40 11.31
N ASN A 163 5.19 0.17 10.87
CA ASN A 163 4.52 0.88 9.79
C ASN A 163 3.15 1.43 10.27
N PRO A 164 3.12 2.55 10.98
CA PRO A 164 1.88 3.13 11.48
C PRO A 164 0.90 3.44 10.33
N ASN A 165 -0.33 2.97 10.47
CA ASN A 165 -1.43 3.09 9.50
C ASN A 165 -1.29 2.25 8.21
N ALA A 166 -0.27 1.39 8.07
CA ALA A 166 -0.19 0.50 6.93
C ALA A 166 -1.42 -0.42 6.86
N ILE A 167 -1.82 -0.75 5.65
CA ILE A 167 -2.82 -1.79 5.39
C ILE A 167 -2.08 -3.12 5.31
N VAL A 168 -2.50 -4.10 6.11
CA VAL A 168 -1.87 -5.42 6.19
C VAL A 168 -2.85 -6.48 5.75
N SER A 169 -2.52 -7.22 4.71
CA SER A 169 -3.36 -8.28 4.16
C SER A 169 -2.56 -9.56 3.94
N PHE A 170 -3.18 -10.71 4.22
CA PHE A 170 -2.55 -12.02 4.15
C PHE A 170 -3.12 -12.84 2.98
N TYR A 171 -2.25 -13.62 2.31
CA TYR A 171 -2.60 -14.37 1.10
C TYR A 171 -1.93 -15.73 1.08
N THR A 172 -2.47 -16.64 0.26
CA THR A 172 -1.93 -18.00 0.11
C THR A 172 -1.12 -18.20 -1.17
N SER A 173 -1.05 -17.20 -2.04
CA SER A 173 -0.20 -17.18 -3.23
C SER A 173 0.40 -15.80 -3.44
N LEU A 174 1.52 -15.74 -4.17
CA LEU A 174 2.15 -14.47 -4.55
C LEU A 174 1.24 -13.68 -5.49
N GLU A 175 0.61 -14.36 -6.45
CA GLU A 175 -0.29 -13.72 -7.41
C GLU A 175 -1.47 -13.02 -6.72
N ASP A 176 -2.11 -13.66 -5.74
CA ASP A 176 -3.18 -13.03 -4.95
C ASP A 176 -2.67 -11.83 -4.15
N ALA A 177 -1.42 -11.90 -3.63
CA ALA A 177 -0.82 -10.81 -2.87
C ALA A 177 -0.44 -9.60 -3.76
N GLU A 178 -0.01 -9.84 -4.99
CA GLU A 178 0.29 -8.79 -5.97
C GLU A 178 -0.96 -8.14 -6.54
N GLN A 179 -2.04 -8.91 -6.70
CA GLN A 179 -3.32 -8.42 -7.22
C GLN A 179 -4.28 -7.95 -6.11
N GLU A 180 -3.90 -8.13 -4.85
CA GLU A 180 -4.72 -7.82 -3.67
C GLU A 180 -6.10 -8.51 -3.67
N GLU A 181 -6.15 -9.71 -4.27
CA GLU A 181 -7.36 -10.52 -4.38
C GLU A 181 -7.28 -11.74 -3.44
N ASN A 182 -8.43 -12.28 -3.05
CA ASN A 182 -8.56 -13.50 -2.24
C ASN A 182 -7.81 -13.47 -0.89
N ALA A 183 -7.78 -12.32 -0.23
CA ALA A 183 -7.15 -12.19 1.09
C ALA A 183 -7.76 -13.17 2.11
N ILE A 184 -6.89 -13.75 2.93
CA ILE A 184 -7.30 -14.60 4.06
C ILE A 184 -7.38 -13.77 5.35
N GLY A 185 -8.28 -14.15 6.25
CA GLY A 185 -8.42 -13.47 7.54
C GLY A 185 -7.28 -13.75 8.51
N LEU A 186 -7.29 -13.07 9.65
CA LEU A 186 -6.28 -13.22 10.72
C LEU A 186 -6.28 -14.58 11.40
N ASN A 187 -7.35 -15.35 11.30
CA ASN A 187 -7.49 -16.67 11.92
C ASN A 187 -7.80 -17.75 10.86
N PRO A 188 -6.89 -17.97 9.90
CA PRO A 188 -7.12 -18.97 8.87
C PRO A 188 -7.01 -20.40 9.43
N THR A 189 -7.70 -21.32 8.77
CA THR A 189 -7.58 -22.76 9.03
C THR A 189 -7.03 -23.44 7.78
N PHE A 190 -5.94 -24.18 7.92
CA PHE A 190 -5.35 -24.95 6.83
C PHE A 190 -5.48 -26.45 7.06
N GLN A 191 -5.63 -27.22 5.97
CA GLN A 191 -5.59 -28.67 6.02
C GLN A 191 -4.17 -29.11 6.36
N THR A 192 -3.99 -30.05 7.27
CA THR A 192 -2.67 -30.53 7.73
C THR A 192 -1.83 -31.12 6.61
N GLU A 193 -2.46 -31.78 5.64
CA GLU A 193 -1.79 -32.32 4.44
C GLU A 193 -1.17 -31.26 3.52
N THR A 194 -1.60 -29.97 3.65
CA THR A 194 -1.08 -28.85 2.87
C THR A 194 0.04 -28.08 3.59
N LEU A 195 0.41 -28.52 4.78
CA LEU A 195 1.48 -27.92 5.59
C LEU A 195 2.81 -28.68 5.41
N PRO A 196 3.95 -28.03 5.51
CA PRO A 196 4.15 -26.59 5.72
C PRO A 196 3.76 -25.76 4.50
N ARG A 197 3.24 -24.54 4.72
CA ARG A 197 2.77 -23.64 3.66
C ARG A 197 3.39 -22.25 3.82
N THR A 198 3.67 -21.60 2.70
CA THR A 198 4.04 -20.18 2.69
C THR A 198 2.78 -19.31 2.69
N VAL A 199 2.80 -18.29 3.53
CA VAL A 199 1.82 -17.20 3.57
C VAL A 199 2.53 -15.93 3.11
N TYR A 200 1.87 -15.16 2.27
CA TYR A 200 2.33 -13.89 1.74
C TYR A 200 1.60 -12.77 2.48
N VAL A 201 2.32 -11.72 2.81
CA VAL A 201 1.79 -10.54 3.51
C VAL A 201 2.05 -9.34 2.64
N ASN A 202 0.98 -8.71 2.15
CA ASN A 202 1.08 -7.42 1.51
C ASN A 202 0.92 -6.34 2.58
N ILE A 203 1.92 -5.45 2.64
CA ILE A 203 1.96 -4.29 3.52
C ILE A 203 1.92 -3.08 2.60
N SER A 204 0.81 -2.36 2.54
CA SER A 204 0.63 -1.24 1.63
C SER A 204 0.51 0.10 2.35
N ASN A 205 0.89 1.16 1.64
CA ASN A 205 0.75 2.52 2.14
C ASN A 205 -0.72 2.97 2.01
N PRO A 206 -1.38 3.43 3.09
CA PRO A 206 -2.79 3.82 3.03
C PRO A 206 -3.06 5.05 2.15
N SER A 207 -2.04 5.85 1.88
CA SER A 207 -2.14 7.03 1.02
C SER A 207 -1.88 6.73 -0.44
N PHE A 208 -1.20 5.60 -0.72
CA PHE A 208 -0.84 5.19 -2.07
C PHE A 208 -0.77 3.66 -2.16
N GLU A 209 -1.88 3.04 -2.57
CA GLU A 209 -2.05 1.57 -2.59
C GLU A 209 -1.03 0.84 -3.47
N ASN A 210 -0.56 1.47 -4.55
CA ASN A 210 0.49 0.90 -5.41
C ASN A 210 1.90 0.91 -4.79
N CYS A 211 2.07 1.42 -3.56
CA CYS A 211 3.33 1.43 -2.84
C CYS A 211 3.28 0.42 -1.71
N SER A 212 3.61 -0.81 -2.01
CA SER A 212 3.52 -1.93 -1.09
C SER A 212 4.79 -2.78 -1.07
N VAL A 213 4.95 -3.54 0.02
CA VAL A 213 6.00 -4.55 0.18
C VAL A 213 5.33 -5.88 0.48
N ILE A 214 5.80 -6.94 -0.20
CA ILE A 214 5.33 -8.29 0.06
C ILE A 214 6.42 -9.04 0.83
N GLU A 215 6.09 -9.46 2.05
CA GLU A 215 6.89 -10.37 2.86
C GLU A 215 6.27 -11.77 2.89
N THR A 216 7.05 -12.73 3.36
CA THR A 216 6.58 -14.12 3.48
C THR A 216 7.01 -14.72 4.80
N PHE A 217 6.19 -15.62 5.31
CA PHE A 217 6.52 -16.52 6.41
C PHE A 217 5.91 -17.89 6.15
N ARG A 218 6.40 -18.89 6.88
CA ARG A 218 5.87 -20.23 6.77
C ARG A 218 4.97 -20.54 7.95
N VAL A 219 3.89 -21.24 7.66
CA VAL A 219 3.06 -21.89 8.68
C VAL A 219 3.33 -23.38 8.68
N THR A 220 3.52 -23.93 9.88
CA THR A 220 3.83 -25.34 10.08
C THR A 220 3.09 -25.85 11.31
N THR A 221 3.01 -27.15 11.44
CA THR A 221 2.46 -27.81 12.63
C THR A 221 3.54 -28.59 13.36
N GLU A 222 3.34 -28.74 14.65
CA GLU A 222 4.06 -29.67 15.48
C GLU A 222 3.07 -30.51 16.31
N ASN A 223 3.49 -31.71 16.69
CA ASN A 223 2.71 -32.52 17.61
C ASN A 223 2.83 -31.93 19.01
N CYS A 224 1.70 -31.51 19.59
CA CYS A 224 1.62 -30.91 20.90
C CYS A 224 0.97 -31.87 21.91
N ASP A 225 1.29 -33.12 21.84
CA ASP A 225 0.84 -34.07 22.83
C ASP A 225 1.32 -33.67 24.21
N ILE A 226 0.41 -33.72 25.16
CA ILE A 226 0.75 -33.54 26.57
C ILE A 226 1.26 -34.84 27.15
N ASP A 227 2.34 -34.81 27.91
CA ASP A 227 2.82 -35.96 28.63
C ASP A 227 2.26 -35.96 30.07
N VAL A 228 1.34 -36.87 30.33
CA VAL A 228 0.72 -37.06 31.66
C VAL A 228 1.52 -38.06 32.43
N PRO A 229 2.22 -37.66 33.50
CA PRO A 229 3.05 -38.57 34.26
C PRO A 229 2.20 -39.65 34.94
N THR A 230 2.72 -40.86 34.96
CA THR A 230 2.05 -42.01 35.63
C THR A 230 2.15 -41.96 37.14
N GLY A 231 2.96 -41.07 37.71
CA GLY A 231 3.14 -40.84 39.13
C GLY A 231 4.15 -39.74 39.45
N PHE A 232 4.21 -39.33 40.69
CA PHE A 232 5.17 -38.35 41.21
C PHE A 232 5.51 -38.71 42.67
N SER A 233 6.55 -38.11 43.26
CA SER A 233 7.07 -38.43 44.58
C SER A 233 7.26 -37.21 45.42
N PRO A 234 6.23 -36.73 46.12
CA PRO A 234 6.28 -35.51 46.93
C PRO A 234 7.04 -35.70 48.25
N ASN A 235 8.35 -35.87 48.20
CA ASN A 235 9.23 -36.12 49.35
C ASN A 235 10.12 -34.95 49.71
N GLY A 236 10.08 -33.83 48.93
CA GLY A 236 10.81 -32.59 49.20
C GLY A 236 12.27 -32.64 48.76
N ASP A 237 12.66 -33.58 47.91
CA ASP A 237 14.02 -33.67 47.36
C ASP A 237 14.25 -32.83 46.07
N GLN A 238 13.24 -32.08 45.66
CA GLN A 238 13.19 -31.23 44.46
C GLN A 238 13.16 -32.04 43.11
N THR A 239 12.89 -33.32 43.16
CA THR A 239 12.76 -34.18 41.99
C THR A 239 11.38 -34.85 41.96
N ASN A 240 10.56 -34.50 40.96
CA ASN A 240 9.18 -34.98 40.85
C ASN A 240 8.29 -34.78 42.08
N ASP A 241 8.51 -33.70 42.82
CA ASP A 241 7.72 -33.37 44.00
C ASP A 241 6.29 -32.92 43.67
N THR A 242 6.03 -32.56 42.42
CA THR A 242 4.72 -32.09 41.97
C THR A 242 4.24 -32.93 40.78
N PHE A 243 2.90 -33.05 40.63
CA PHE A 243 2.27 -33.63 39.50
C PHE A 243 2.19 -32.59 38.35
N THR A 244 3.24 -32.55 37.54
CA THR A 244 3.39 -31.61 36.42
C THR A 244 3.10 -32.33 35.12
N ILE A 245 2.12 -31.84 34.36
CA ILE A 245 1.81 -32.36 32.99
C ILE A 245 2.65 -31.55 32.01
N ALA A 246 3.67 -32.20 31.41
CA ALA A 246 4.53 -31.55 30.43
C ALA A 246 3.73 -31.09 29.20
N GLY A 247 4.00 -29.91 28.73
CA GLY A 247 3.28 -29.30 27.60
C GLY A 247 1.99 -28.56 27.94
N LEU A 248 1.32 -28.91 29.06
CA LEU A 248 0.00 -28.34 29.38
C LEU A 248 -0.02 -26.81 29.44
N TYR A 249 0.99 -26.22 30.06
CA TYR A 249 1.09 -24.76 30.17
C TYR A 249 1.42 -24.05 28.88
N ASN A 250 2.14 -24.72 27.98
CA ASN A 250 2.62 -24.14 26.72
C ASN A 250 1.55 -24.15 25.64
N PHE A 251 0.73 -25.22 25.64
CA PHE A 251 -0.21 -25.48 24.55
C PHE A 251 -1.66 -25.08 24.87
N TYR A 252 -2.02 -25.00 26.16
CA TYR A 252 -3.39 -24.70 26.58
C TYR A 252 -3.46 -23.46 27.47
N GLU A 253 -3.86 -22.34 26.94
CA GLU A 253 -4.03 -21.10 27.72
C GLU A 253 -5.14 -21.19 28.77
N ASN A 254 -6.21 -21.92 28.44
CA ASN A 254 -7.41 -22.01 29.27
C ASN A 254 -7.73 -23.47 29.55
N TYR A 255 -6.99 -24.07 30.48
CA TYR A 255 -7.29 -25.40 30.95
C TYR A 255 -7.78 -25.40 32.40
N GLU A 256 -8.48 -26.44 32.79
CA GLU A 256 -8.83 -26.75 34.17
C GLU A 256 -8.44 -28.20 34.46
N LEU A 257 -7.49 -28.41 35.41
CA LEU A 257 -7.08 -29.73 35.88
C LEU A 257 -7.85 -30.05 37.15
N ARG A 258 -8.53 -31.20 37.18
CA ARG A 258 -9.20 -31.74 38.36
C ARG A 258 -8.65 -33.12 38.69
N ILE A 259 -8.21 -33.31 39.95
CA ILE A 259 -7.74 -34.59 40.42
C ILE A 259 -8.70 -35.10 41.49
N TYR A 260 -9.07 -36.35 41.37
CA TYR A 260 -9.99 -37.03 42.30
C TYR A 260 -9.28 -38.18 42.98
N ASN A 261 -9.62 -38.42 44.23
CA ASN A 261 -9.16 -39.63 44.92
C ASN A 261 -9.95 -40.85 44.44
N ARG A 262 -9.54 -42.06 44.95
CA ARG A 262 -10.18 -43.32 44.56
C ARG A 262 -11.67 -43.42 44.89
N TRP A 263 -12.17 -42.56 45.75
CA TRP A 263 -13.59 -42.51 46.14
C TRP A 263 -14.39 -41.44 45.38
N GLY A 264 -13.78 -40.83 44.37
CA GLY A 264 -14.40 -39.79 43.54
C GLY A 264 -14.47 -38.41 44.20
N THR A 265 -13.76 -38.20 45.31
CA THR A 265 -13.71 -36.90 45.95
C THR A 265 -12.67 -36.03 45.27
N LEU A 266 -13.03 -34.80 44.89
CA LEU A 266 -12.13 -33.81 44.29
C LEU A 266 -11.09 -33.41 45.32
N VAL A 267 -9.82 -33.66 45.06
CA VAL A 267 -8.69 -33.29 45.95
C VAL A 267 -7.88 -32.11 45.47
N TYR A 268 -7.88 -31.88 44.14
CA TYR A 268 -7.18 -30.75 43.55
C TYR A 268 -7.96 -30.16 42.41
N LYS A 269 -7.95 -28.81 42.31
CA LYS A 269 -8.44 -28.05 41.18
C LYS A 269 -7.45 -26.97 40.83
N GLY A 270 -6.95 -26.95 39.59
CA GLY A 270 -5.93 -26.01 39.15
C GLY A 270 -6.16 -25.53 37.72
N ASN A 271 -5.44 -24.50 37.37
CA ASN A 271 -5.33 -23.89 36.05
C ASN A 271 -3.94 -23.28 35.89
N LYS A 272 -3.64 -22.59 34.80
CA LYS A 272 -2.31 -22.00 34.53
C LYS A 272 -1.78 -21.06 35.63
N ASN A 273 -2.66 -20.52 36.45
CA ASN A 273 -2.29 -19.59 37.56
C ASN A 273 -2.21 -20.29 38.90
N THR A 274 -2.39 -21.62 38.94
CA THR A 274 -2.34 -22.43 40.17
C THR A 274 -1.05 -23.25 40.17
N ALA A 275 -0.35 -23.32 41.31
CA ALA A 275 0.80 -24.20 41.41
C ALA A 275 0.40 -25.66 41.15
N ASP A 276 1.33 -26.46 40.58
CA ASP A 276 1.11 -27.88 40.35
C ASP A 276 0.76 -28.63 41.62
N TRP A 277 0.05 -29.75 41.47
CA TRP A 277 -0.39 -30.53 42.62
C TRP A 277 0.79 -31.17 43.36
N ASP A 278 0.91 -30.89 44.64
CA ASP A 278 1.95 -31.34 45.56
C ASP A 278 1.56 -32.64 46.34
N GLY A 279 0.46 -33.27 45.95
CA GLY A 279 -0.05 -34.44 46.66
C GLY A 279 -1.04 -34.13 47.78
N PHE A 280 -1.17 -32.87 48.17
CA PHE A 280 -2.10 -32.45 49.23
C PHE A 280 -3.37 -31.82 48.63
N SER A 281 -4.46 -31.88 49.42
CA SER A 281 -5.71 -31.27 48.95
C SER A 281 -5.67 -29.77 49.02
N ASN A 282 -6.05 -29.10 47.94
CA ASN A 282 -6.32 -27.65 47.90
C ASN A 282 -7.83 -27.33 48.07
N GLN A 283 -8.65 -28.34 48.39
CA GLN A 283 -10.09 -28.17 48.62
C GLN A 283 -10.40 -27.90 50.08
N PRO A 284 -11.22 -26.86 50.41
CA PRO A 284 -11.47 -26.42 51.78
C PRO A 284 -12.12 -27.49 52.71
N SER A 285 -12.79 -28.46 52.12
CA SER A 285 -13.54 -29.50 52.83
C SER A 285 -12.72 -30.72 53.18
N ILE A 286 -11.47 -30.79 52.73
CA ILE A 286 -10.60 -31.95 52.94
C ILE A 286 -9.37 -31.44 53.66
N GLY A 287 -9.19 -31.85 54.93
CA GLY A 287 -8.00 -31.46 55.71
C GLY A 287 -6.70 -31.93 55.04
N LYS A 288 -5.63 -31.21 55.27
CA LYS A 288 -4.27 -31.57 54.84
C LYS A 288 -3.83 -32.88 55.41
#